data_6ee705743104739481eedd8d8d7889fd
#
_entry.id   6ee705743104739481eedd8d8d7889fd
#
_cell.length_a   1.000
_cell.length_b   1.000
_cell.length_c   1.000
_cell.angle_alpha   90.00
_cell.angle_beta   90.00
_cell.angle_gamma   90.00
#
_symmetry.space_group_name_H-M   'P 1'
#
loop_
_entity.id
_entity.type
_entity.pdbx_description
1 polymer ?
#
loop_
_entity_poly.entity_id
_entity_poly.type
_entity_poly.pdbx_seq_one_letter_code
_entity_poly.pdbx_strand_id
1 'polypeptide(L)'
;MSKFLKISLAVVGSLFLSITAFTQSTIEEVIVTAQRTEQSLQDVPIAVSAFTDEVLGDRQIEYASDLQLQVPGLSYSSNTFSGGGFSIRGITNFLTAASGDAGVEVHLNGAPLGTTSTNEMGYLDMSRVEVLRGPQGTLFGRNSTGGVVNMITNVPDLDAFAGSANIQYGADAEKMIKMMLNVPISDTLGARFAISTFERDGVTKNLNSAATDDF
;
A
#
# COMPACT_ATOMS: atom_id res chain seq x y z
N MET A 1 43.70 -48.02 -10.35
CA MET A 1 43.20 -46.61 -10.35
C MET A 1 44.38 -45.68 -10.47
N SER A 2 44.52 -45.01 -11.60
CA SER A 2 45.70 -44.21 -11.94
C SER A 2 45.75 -42.96 -11.08
N LYS A 3 46.97 -42.46 -10.82
CA LYS A 3 47.20 -41.23 -10.05
C LYS A 3 46.43 -40.03 -10.62
N PHE A 4 46.15 -40.01 -11.92
CA PHE A 4 45.37 -38.99 -12.62
C PHE A 4 43.90 -38.97 -12.20
N LEU A 5 43.28 -40.14 -11.94
CA LEU A 5 41.90 -40.21 -11.50
C LEU A 5 41.70 -39.66 -10.08
N LYS A 6 42.69 -39.82 -9.21
CA LYS A 6 42.64 -39.26 -7.83
C LYS A 6 42.83 -37.74 -7.81
N ILE A 7 43.62 -37.17 -8.71
CA ILE A 7 43.83 -35.73 -8.86
C ILE A 7 42.58 -35.06 -9.43
N SER A 8 41.94 -35.66 -10.44
CA SER A 8 40.67 -35.15 -11.00
C SER A 8 39.53 -35.12 -9.95
N LEU A 9 39.45 -36.13 -9.10
CA LEU A 9 38.42 -36.19 -8.04
C LEU A 9 38.64 -35.15 -6.94
N ALA A 10 39.92 -34.84 -6.65
CA ALA A 10 40.26 -33.80 -5.66
C ALA A 10 39.97 -32.38 -6.18
N VAL A 11 40.19 -32.12 -7.46
CA VAL A 11 39.88 -30.79 -8.07
C VAL A 11 38.40 -30.56 -8.21
N VAL A 12 37.60 -31.58 -8.54
CA VAL A 12 36.12 -31.45 -8.57
C VAL A 12 35.55 -31.30 -7.18
N GLY A 13 36.11 -31.94 -6.15
CA GLY A 13 35.68 -31.79 -4.75
C GLY A 13 35.96 -30.39 -4.18
N SER A 14 37.03 -29.71 -4.62
CA SER A 14 37.35 -28.35 -4.13
C SER A 14 36.50 -27.24 -4.78
N LEU A 15 35.89 -27.51 -5.94
CA LEU A 15 34.99 -26.53 -6.60
C LEU A 15 33.61 -26.43 -5.94
N PHE A 16 33.21 -27.39 -5.14
CA PHE A 16 31.90 -27.39 -4.47
C PHE A 16 31.88 -26.78 -3.05
N LEU A 17 33.03 -26.35 -2.52
CA LEU A 17 33.10 -25.81 -1.16
C LEU A 17 33.07 -24.28 -1.04
N SER A 18 32.75 -23.54 -2.09
CA SER A 18 32.86 -22.07 -2.09
C SER A 18 31.55 -21.34 -2.33
N ILE A 19 30.39 -21.86 -1.91
CA ILE A 19 29.14 -21.11 -1.97
C ILE A 19 28.45 -21.13 -0.60
N THR A 20 29.08 -20.54 0.38
CA THR A 20 28.35 -19.87 1.45
C THR A 20 28.35 -18.37 1.15
N ALA A 21 27.59 -17.95 0.16
CA ALA A 21 27.16 -16.58 0.08
C ALA A 21 26.25 -16.33 1.28
N PHE A 22 26.78 -15.72 2.33
CA PHE A 22 25.96 -15.07 3.32
C PHE A 22 25.22 -13.97 2.57
N THR A 23 23.98 -14.25 2.17
CA THR A 23 23.04 -13.21 1.79
C THR A 23 22.76 -12.45 3.07
N GLN A 24 23.54 -11.41 3.32
CA GLN A 24 23.21 -10.42 4.33
C GLN A 24 21.91 -9.78 3.83
N SER A 25 20.78 -10.16 4.42
CA SER A 25 19.54 -9.43 4.20
C SER A 25 19.79 -8.02 4.68
N THR A 26 20.02 -7.11 3.75
CA THR A 26 20.02 -5.67 4.02
C THR A 26 18.62 -5.39 4.52
N ILE A 27 18.47 -5.06 5.80
CA ILE A 27 17.20 -4.59 6.34
C ILE A 27 16.96 -3.28 5.61
N GLU A 28 16.00 -3.26 4.73
CA GLU A 28 15.60 -2.04 4.03
C GLU A 28 15.09 -1.04 5.06
N GLU A 29 15.73 0.11 5.13
CA GLU A 29 15.32 1.16 6.04
C GLU A 29 14.03 1.80 5.54
N VAL A 30 12.94 1.62 6.26
CA VAL A 30 11.65 2.21 5.91
C VAL A 30 11.63 3.65 6.37
N ILE A 31 11.62 4.57 5.41
CA ILE A 31 11.49 6.02 5.66
C ILE A 31 10.01 6.38 5.73
N VAL A 32 9.63 7.14 6.75
CA VAL A 32 8.25 7.61 6.97
C VAL A 32 8.22 9.13 7.12
N THR A 33 7.05 9.71 6.85
CA THR A 33 6.79 11.15 7.03
C THR A 33 5.80 11.43 8.18
N ALA A 34 5.75 10.52 9.13
CA ALA A 34 4.84 10.54 10.28
C ALA A 34 4.89 11.82 11.12
N GLN A 35 6.03 12.53 11.13
CA GLN A 35 6.20 13.82 11.78
C GLN A 35 6.32 15.00 10.79
N ARG A 36 5.82 14.84 9.56
CA ARG A 36 5.98 15.78 8.43
C ARG A 36 7.43 16.05 8.04
N THR A 37 8.34 15.21 8.47
CA THR A 37 9.75 15.14 8.11
C THR A 37 10.10 13.70 7.83
N GLU A 38 10.99 13.46 6.88
CA GLU A 38 11.49 12.12 6.56
C GLU A 38 12.38 11.64 7.69
N GLN A 39 12.02 10.49 8.26
CA GLN A 39 12.74 9.84 9.37
C GLN A 39 12.65 8.33 9.21
N SER A 40 13.65 7.63 9.74
CA SER A 40 13.56 6.18 9.87
C SER A 40 12.36 5.78 10.74
N LEU A 41 11.61 4.77 10.31
CA LEU A 41 10.48 4.24 11.09
C LEU A 41 10.88 3.87 12.53
N GLN A 42 12.14 3.45 12.73
CA GLN A 42 12.66 3.04 14.04
C GLN A 42 12.93 4.24 14.97
N ASP A 43 13.14 5.43 14.42
CA ASP A 43 13.47 6.64 15.18
C ASP A 43 12.21 7.44 15.55
N VAL A 44 11.06 7.08 15.00
CA VAL A 44 9.80 7.80 15.26
C VAL A 44 9.21 7.42 16.61
N PRO A 45 9.04 8.36 17.57
CA PRO A 45 8.60 8.08 18.94
C PRO A 45 7.07 7.88 19.07
N ILE A 46 6.37 7.54 18.00
CA ILE A 46 4.93 7.27 17.96
C ILE A 46 4.66 5.90 17.35
N ALA A 47 3.48 5.34 17.65
CA ALA A 47 3.09 4.04 17.10
C ALA A 47 2.70 4.18 15.62
N VAL A 48 3.62 3.90 14.72
CA VAL A 48 3.44 3.93 13.27
C VAL A 48 3.51 2.51 12.71
N SER A 49 2.65 2.23 11.73
CA SER A 49 2.79 1.09 10.82
C SER A 49 2.93 1.64 9.41
N ALA A 50 4.00 1.29 8.72
CA ALA A 50 4.25 1.73 7.35
C ALA A 50 4.31 0.53 6.42
N PHE A 51 3.71 0.68 5.25
CA PHE A 51 3.64 -0.33 4.19
C PHE A 51 4.20 0.31 2.92
N THR A 52 5.36 -0.14 2.51
CA THR A 52 5.99 0.29 1.25
C THR A 52 5.24 -0.29 0.05
N ASP A 53 5.49 0.21 -1.15
CA ASP A 53 4.98 -0.29 -2.42
C ASP A 53 5.14 -1.82 -2.54
N GLU A 54 6.32 -2.35 -2.25
CA GLU A 54 6.61 -3.78 -2.26
C GLU A 54 5.72 -4.55 -1.28
N VAL A 55 5.62 -4.08 -0.03
CA VAL A 55 4.78 -4.71 1.00
C VAL A 55 3.30 -4.64 0.67
N LEU A 56 2.83 -3.53 0.08
CA LEU A 56 1.46 -3.40 -0.41
C LEU A 56 1.15 -4.45 -1.48
N GLY A 57 2.08 -4.62 -2.44
CA GLY A 57 1.96 -5.63 -3.50
C GLY A 57 1.99 -7.06 -2.97
N ASP A 58 2.98 -7.41 -2.15
CA ASP A 58 3.17 -8.76 -1.60
C ASP A 58 2.01 -9.22 -0.73
N ARG A 59 1.40 -8.29 0.02
CA ARG A 59 0.27 -8.59 0.90
C ARG A 59 -1.09 -8.34 0.26
N GLN A 60 -1.12 -7.96 -1.02
CA GLN A 60 -2.34 -7.65 -1.76
C GLN A 60 -3.21 -6.61 -1.01
N ILE A 61 -2.57 -5.56 -0.49
CA ILE A 61 -3.26 -4.44 0.15
C ILE A 61 -3.63 -3.45 -0.94
N GLU A 62 -4.84 -3.54 -1.43
CA GLU A 62 -5.32 -2.76 -2.58
C GLU A 62 -6.32 -1.69 -2.21
N TYR A 63 -6.95 -1.86 -1.05
CA TYR A 63 -7.99 -0.96 -0.54
C TYR A 63 -7.77 -0.62 0.93
N ALA A 64 -8.41 0.44 1.38
CA ALA A 64 -8.44 0.84 2.78
C ALA A 64 -8.91 -0.28 3.72
N SER A 65 -9.87 -1.11 3.27
CA SER A 65 -10.38 -2.25 4.00
C SER A 65 -9.32 -3.30 4.33
N ASP A 66 -8.30 -3.45 3.49
CA ASP A 66 -7.28 -4.50 3.66
C ASP A 66 -6.31 -4.16 4.79
N LEU A 67 -6.11 -2.86 5.05
CA LEU A 67 -5.25 -2.40 6.15
C LEU A 67 -5.70 -2.89 7.52
N GLN A 68 -7.01 -3.14 7.73
CA GLN A 68 -7.52 -3.63 9.01
C GLN A 68 -6.96 -5.00 9.40
N LEU A 69 -6.57 -5.82 8.41
CA LEU A 69 -5.97 -7.13 8.64
C LEU A 69 -4.50 -7.04 9.00
N GLN A 70 -3.87 -5.89 8.76
CA GLN A 70 -2.43 -5.67 8.90
C GLN A 70 -2.06 -4.82 10.12
N VAL A 71 -2.97 -3.97 10.58
CA VAL A 71 -2.69 -3.00 11.65
C VAL A 71 -3.50 -3.32 12.91
N PRO A 72 -2.85 -3.70 14.01
CA PRO A 72 -3.53 -3.98 15.26
C PRO A 72 -4.33 -2.76 15.78
N GLY A 73 -5.62 -3.00 16.06
CA GLY A 73 -6.52 -1.96 16.59
C GLY A 73 -7.04 -0.98 15.53
N LEU A 74 -6.79 -1.25 14.24
CA LEU A 74 -7.44 -0.60 13.12
C LEU A 74 -8.64 -1.44 12.69
N SER A 75 -9.77 -0.80 12.43
CA SER A 75 -10.91 -1.40 11.73
C SER A 75 -11.41 -0.45 10.66
N TYR A 76 -12.00 -1.01 9.63
CA TYR A 76 -12.61 -0.27 8.53
C TYR A 76 -14.08 -0.67 8.41
N SER A 77 -14.93 0.30 8.17
CA SER A 77 -16.36 0.08 7.99
C SER A 77 -16.87 1.00 6.91
N SER A 78 -17.67 0.47 5.99
CA SER A 78 -18.28 1.27 4.94
C SER A 78 -19.80 1.16 4.98
N ASN A 79 -20.46 2.17 4.43
CA ASN A 79 -21.90 2.16 4.24
C ASN A 79 -22.27 2.83 2.90
N THR A 80 -23.46 2.53 2.43
CA THR A 80 -23.94 2.97 1.10
C THR A 80 -24.12 4.49 0.98
N PHE A 81 -24.22 5.23 2.10
CA PHE A 81 -24.56 6.65 2.06
C PHE A 81 -23.38 7.60 2.23
N SER A 82 -22.37 7.20 3.00
CA SER A 82 -21.27 8.10 3.38
C SER A 82 -19.88 7.56 3.03
N GLY A 83 -19.82 6.38 2.38
CA GLY A 83 -18.54 5.74 2.08
C GLY A 83 -17.92 5.06 3.31
N GLY A 84 -16.61 4.83 3.24
CA GLY A 84 -15.86 4.08 4.25
C GLY A 84 -15.11 4.95 5.24
N GLY A 85 -15.01 4.47 6.47
CA GLY A 85 -14.29 5.14 7.54
C GLY A 85 -13.45 4.21 8.39
N PHE A 86 -12.34 4.74 8.89
CA PHE A 86 -11.46 4.04 9.81
C PHE A 86 -11.85 4.25 11.27
N SER A 87 -11.59 3.23 12.08
CA SER A 87 -11.57 3.33 13.54
C SER A 87 -10.22 2.86 14.04
N ILE A 88 -9.58 3.66 14.90
CA ILE A 88 -8.33 3.31 15.56
C ILE A 88 -8.57 3.29 17.06
N ARG A 89 -8.35 2.14 17.72
CA ARG A 89 -8.53 1.94 19.15
C ARG A 89 -9.95 2.34 19.62
N GLY A 90 -10.97 2.10 18.79
CA GLY A 90 -12.36 2.44 19.08
C GLY A 90 -12.75 3.89 18.82
N ILE A 91 -11.83 4.78 18.45
CA ILE A 91 -12.14 6.13 17.99
C ILE A 91 -12.44 6.04 16.49
N THR A 92 -13.67 6.38 16.13
CA THR A 92 -14.18 6.13 14.77
C THR A 92 -14.38 7.40 13.96
N ASN A 93 -14.38 7.22 12.64
CA ASN A 93 -14.75 8.19 11.64
C ASN A 93 -16.19 7.97 11.12
N PHE A 94 -16.99 7.16 11.78
CA PHE A 94 -18.29 6.76 11.26
C PHE A 94 -19.30 7.91 11.35
N LEU A 95 -19.28 8.78 10.35
CA LEU A 95 -20.17 9.92 10.25
C LEU A 95 -21.25 9.64 9.21
N THR A 96 -22.49 9.53 9.68
CA THR A 96 -23.66 9.46 8.81
C THR A 96 -24.10 10.82 8.30
N ALA A 97 -23.48 11.90 8.76
CA ALA A 97 -23.80 13.28 8.38
C ALA A 97 -22.56 14.00 7.85
N ALA A 98 -22.71 14.73 6.77
CA ALA A 98 -21.65 15.52 6.14
C ALA A 98 -21.04 16.63 7.04
N SER A 99 -21.64 16.89 8.18
CA SER A 99 -21.23 17.95 9.14
C SER A 99 -20.48 17.43 10.36
N GLY A 100 -20.22 16.12 10.45
CA GLY A 100 -19.52 15.57 11.60
C GLY A 100 -17.99 15.58 11.42
N ASP A 101 -17.26 15.75 12.51
CA ASP A 101 -15.80 15.67 12.51
C ASP A 101 -15.32 14.22 12.62
N ALA A 102 -14.33 13.85 11.83
CA ALA A 102 -13.71 12.54 11.85
C ALA A 102 -12.87 12.34 13.13
N GLY A 103 -12.88 11.12 13.67
CA GLY A 103 -11.95 10.76 14.75
C GLY A 103 -10.60 10.26 14.23
N VAL A 104 -10.58 9.76 12.99
CA VAL A 104 -9.38 9.34 12.25
C VAL A 104 -9.37 10.07 10.91
N GLU A 105 -8.31 10.79 10.63
CA GLU A 105 -8.18 11.56 9.40
C GLU A 105 -7.40 10.78 8.34
N VAL A 106 -7.81 10.94 7.08
CA VAL A 106 -7.12 10.33 5.94
C VAL A 106 -6.49 11.44 5.10
N HIS A 107 -5.22 11.27 4.79
CA HIS A 107 -4.43 12.20 4.01
C HIS A 107 -3.93 11.54 2.72
N LEU A 108 -3.85 12.33 1.66
CA LEU A 108 -3.14 12.00 0.44
C LEU A 108 -2.02 13.02 0.22
N ASN A 109 -0.78 12.57 0.20
CA ASN A 109 0.41 13.42 0.10
C ASN A 109 0.41 14.57 1.12
N GLY A 110 -0.06 14.29 2.34
CA GLY A 110 -0.16 15.26 3.43
C GLY A 110 -1.35 16.22 3.37
N ALA A 111 -2.19 16.15 2.33
CA ALA A 111 -3.43 16.90 2.24
C ALA A 111 -4.61 16.08 2.79
N PRO A 112 -5.46 16.64 3.67
CA PRO A 112 -6.60 15.91 4.21
C PRO A 112 -7.64 15.64 3.12
N LEU A 113 -8.18 14.42 3.10
CA LEU A 113 -9.31 14.05 2.26
C LEU A 113 -10.61 14.42 2.96
N GLY A 114 -11.36 15.33 2.36
CA GLY A 114 -12.56 15.90 2.96
C GLY A 114 -13.81 15.01 2.92
N THR A 115 -13.76 13.88 2.22
CA THR A 115 -14.92 12.99 2.07
C THR A 115 -14.55 11.54 2.33
N THR A 116 -15.42 10.82 3.02
CA THR A 116 -15.25 9.40 3.32
C THR A 116 -15.38 8.49 2.11
N SER A 117 -16.07 8.92 1.05
CA SER A 117 -16.15 8.18 -0.20
C SER A 117 -14.80 8.00 -0.90
N THR A 118 -13.86 8.92 -0.68
CA THR A 118 -12.50 8.77 -1.23
C THR A 118 -11.70 7.65 -0.57
N ASN A 119 -12.11 7.19 0.63
CA ASN A 119 -11.46 6.07 1.32
C ASN A 119 -11.77 4.71 0.67
N GLU A 120 -12.77 4.65 -0.21
CA GLU A 120 -13.13 3.44 -0.96
C GLU A 120 -12.35 3.31 -2.26
N MET A 121 -11.59 4.33 -2.63
CA MET A 121 -10.73 4.27 -3.81
C MET A 121 -9.59 3.27 -3.59
N GLY A 122 -9.34 2.46 -4.61
CA GLY A 122 -8.20 1.55 -4.61
C GLY A 122 -6.86 2.29 -4.57
N TYR A 123 -5.87 1.66 -3.98
CA TYR A 123 -4.50 2.18 -3.94
C TYR A 123 -3.87 2.07 -5.33
N LEU A 124 -3.53 3.20 -5.91
CA LEU A 124 -2.93 3.30 -7.22
C LEU A 124 -1.60 4.05 -7.14
N ASP A 125 -0.52 3.38 -7.57
CA ASP A 125 0.83 3.96 -7.65
C ASP A 125 1.28 4.62 -6.33
N MET A 126 1.04 3.90 -5.22
CA MET A 126 1.46 4.36 -3.90
C MET A 126 2.94 4.08 -3.68
N SER A 127 3.66 5.04 -3.16
CA SER A 127 5.02 4.83 -2.62
C SER A 127 4.95 4.12 -1.27
N ARG A 128 3.99 4.53 -0.43
CA ARG A 128 3.74 3.90 0.87
C ARG A 128 2.40 4.35 1.46
N VAL A 129 1.93 3.59 2.43
CA VAL A 129 0.81 3.94 3.31
C VAL A 129 1.28 3.89 4.76
N GLU A 130 1.07 4.97 5.49
CA GLU A 130 1.45 5.11 6.90
C GLU A 130 0.20 5.18 7.77
N VAL A 131 0.13 4.38 8.84
CA VAL A 131 -0.95 4.41 9.83
C VAL A 131 -0.38 4.85 11.17
N LEU A 132 -0.69 6.07 11.57
CA LEU A 132 -0.29 6.69 12.84
C LEU A 132 -1.38 6.44 13.87
N ARG A 133 -1.07 5.74 14.94
CA ARG A 133 -2.05 5.33 15.96
C ARG A 133 -1.94 6.18 17.21
N GLY A 134 -2.99 6.91 17.52
CA GLY A 134 -3.08 7.83 18.65
C GLY A 134 -3.18 9.28 18.20
N PRO A 135 -3.39 10.24 19.14
CA PRO A 135 -3.65 11.65 18.81
C PRO A 135 -2.52 12.28 18.01
N GLN A 136 -2.86 12.89 16.87
CA GLN A 136 -1.94 13.56 15.95
C GLN A 136 -2.33 15.02 15.68
N GLY A 137 -3.14 15.62 16.54
CA GLY A 137 -3.72 16.94 16.32
C GLY A 137 -2.71 18.08 16.13
N THR A 138 -1.52 17.98 16.70
CA THR A 138 -0.46 19.00 16.56
C THR A 138 0.14 19.07 15.17
N LEU A 139 0.22 17.93 14.46
CA LEU A 139 0.89 17.82 13.15
C LEU A 139 -0.09 17.74 12.00
N PHE A 140 -1.23 17.07 12.22
CA PHE A 140 -2.21 16.77 11.17
C PHE A 140 -3.50 17.57 11.32
N GLY A 141 -3.65 18.32 12.41
CA GLY A 141 -4.79 19.19 12.64
C GLY A 141 -5.94 18.52 13.40
N ARG A 142 -7.13 19.14 13.35
CA ARG A 142 -8.35 18.59 13.95
C ARG A 142 -8.68 17.25 13.27
N ASN A 143 -9.55 16.47 13.86
CA ASN A 143 -10.04 15.20 13.31
C ASN A 143 -9.03 14.03 13.36
N SER A 144 -7.89 14.20 14.00
CA SER A 144 -6.85 13.17 14.15
C SER A 144 -6.69 12.71 15.60
N THR A 145 -7.79 12.62 16.34
CA THR A 145 -7.81 12.20 17.76
C THR A 145 -7.49 10.71 17.93
N GLY A 146 -7.99 9.86 17.04
CA GLY A 146 -7.72 8.42 17.01
C GLY A 146 -6.43 8.10 16.30
N GLY A 147 -6.06 8.92 15.31
CA GLY A 147 -4.89 8.71 14.47
C GLY A 147 -5.07 9.28 13.07
N VAL A 148 -4.12 8.91 12.20
CA VAL A 148 -4.09 9.35 10.80
C VAL A 148 -3.73 8.16 9.91
N VAL A 149 -4.37 8.05 8.76
CA VAL A 149 -3.94 7.22 7.64
C VAL A 149 -3.40 8.14 6.56
N ASN A 150 -2.11 8.08 6.29
CA ASN A 150 -1.45 8.94 5.31
C ASN A 150 -0.97 8.10 4.12
N MET A 151 -1.52 8.41 2.94
CA MET A 151 -1.21 7.76 1.68
C MET A 151 -0.24 8.65 0.90
N ILE A 152 0.88 8.10 0.48
CA ILE A 152 1.90 8.80 -0.28
C ILE A 152 2.04 8.12 -1.64
N THR A 153 1.82 8.87 -2.71
CA THR A 153 2.00 8.39 -4.09
C THR A 153 3.45 8.49 -4.51
N ASN A 154 3.82 7.69 -5.50
CA ASN A 154 5.12 7.85 -6.15
C ASN A 154 5.23 9.20 -6.85
N VAL A 155 6.43 9.77 -6.83
CA VAL A 155 6.79 10.94 -7.62
C VAL A 155 7.46 10.51 -8.92
N PRO A 156 7.48 11.33 -9.98
CA PRO A 156 8.24 11.04 -11.18
C PRO A 156 9.74 10.87 -10.86
N ASP A 157 10.32 9.78 -11.36
CA ASP A 157 11.77 9.57 -11.36
C ASP A 157 12.35 10.34 -12.55
N LEU A 158 13.34 11.21 -12.28
CA LEU A 158 13.98 12.04 -13.30
C LEU A 158 15.14 11.34 -14.02
N ASP A 159 15.61 10.22 -13.46
CA ASP A 159 16.81 9.51 -13.94
C ASP A 159 16.48 8.40 -14.93
N ALA A 160 15.29 7.80 -14.84
CA ALA A 160 14.97 6.60 -15.59
C ALA A 160 13.59 6.61 -16.24
N PHE A 161 13.54 6.19 -17.51
CA PHE A 161 12.27 5.77 -18.13
C PHE A 161 11.88 4.39 -17.60
N ALA A 162 10.68 4.28 -17.05
CA ALA A 162 10.17 3.04 -16.49
C ALA A 162 8.69 2.82 -16.83
N GLY A 163 8.30 1.58 -16.94
CA GLY A 163 6.90 1.20 -17.13
C GLY A 163 6.62 -0.15 -16.53
N SER A 164 5.43 -0.32 -15.97
CA SER A 164 4.95 -1.60 -15.46
C SER A 164 3.52 -1.85 -15.89
N ALA A 165 3.18 -3.13 -16.05
CA ALA A 165 1.81 -3.60 -16.27
C ALA A 165 1.58 -4.83 -15.39
N ASN A 166 0.54 -4.80 -14.60
CA ASN A 166 0.09 -5.91 -13.76
C ASN A 166 -1.33 -6.29 -14.19
N ILE A 167 -1.56 -7.57 -14.41
CA ILE A 167 -2.87 -8.12 -14.77
C ILE A 167 -3.17 -9.24 -13.79
N GLN A 168 -4.27 -9.13 -13.08
CA GLN A 168 -4.74 -10.13 -12.13
C GLN A 168 -6.10 -10.68 -12.58
N TYR A 169 -6.29 -11.98 -12.35
CA TYR A 169 -7.56 -12.66 -12.54
C TYR A 169 -7.91 -13.40 -11.25
N GLY A 170 -9.16 -13.26 -10.80
CA GLY A 170 -9.66 -13.87 -9.58
C GLY A 170 -10.95 -14.66 -9.77
N ALA A 171 -11.55 -15.06 -8.68
CA ALA A 171 -12.88 -15.65 -8.65
C ALA A 171 -13.95 -14.63 -9.09
N ASP A 172 -15.14 -15.10 -9.43
CA ASP A 172 -16.29 -14.27 -9.85
C ASP A 172 -15.94 -13.36 -11.05
N ALA A 173 -15.19 -13.90 -12.03
CA ALA A 173 -14.68 -13.20 -13.20
C ALA A 173 -13.90 -11.90 -12.87
N GLU A 174 -13.34 -11.83 -11.65
CA GLU A 174 -12.53 -10.70 -11.23
C GLU A 174 -11.36 -10.49 -12.20
N LYS A 175 -11.22 -9.25 -12.63
CA LYS A 175 -10.15 -8.80 -13.51
C LYS A 175 -9.67 -7.44 -13.08
N MET A 176 -8.39 -7.34 -12.76
CA MET A 176 -7.73 -6.08 -12.44
C MET A 176 -6.57 -5.85 -13.40
N ILE A 177 -6.46 -4.64 -13.91
CA ILE A 177 -5.33 -4.21 -14.73
C ILE A 177 -4.80 -2.92 -14.12
N LYS A 178 -3.52 -2.92 -13.75
CA LYS A 178 -2.80 -1.73 -13.28
C LYS A 178 -1.64 -1.47 -14.25
N MET A 179 -1.49 -0.23 -14.69
CA MET A 179 -0.38 0.19 -15.55
C MET A 179 0.23 1.47 -14.99
N MET A 180 1.55 1.58 -15.13
CA MET A 180 2.31 2.77 -14.77
C MET A 180 3.31 3.09 -15.86
N LEU A 181 3.52 4.37 -16.12
CA LEU A 181 4.53 4.89 -17.03
C LEU A 181 5.22 6.11 -16.40
N ASN A 182 6.53 6.05 -16.29
CA ASN A 182 7.39 7.13 -15.83
C ASN A 182 8.25 7.64 -16.98
N VAL A 183 8.19 8.94 -17.25
CA VAL A 183 8.87 9.59 -18.36
C VAL A 183 9.72 10.75 -17.83
N PRO A 184 11.04 10.63 -17.73
CA PRO A 184 11.91 11.75 -17.51
C PRO A 184 11.92 12.62 -18.79
N ILE A 185 11.65 13.91 -18.61
CA ILE A 185 11.61 14.88 -19.73
C ILE A 185 12.89 15.71 -19.76
N SER A 186 13.39 16.09 -18.60
CA SER A 186 14.65 16.79 -18.39
C SER A 186 15.19 16.54 -16.98
N ASP A 187 16.36 17.02 -16.65
CA ASP A 187 16.99 16.90 -15.32
C ASP A 187 16.14 17.49 -14.17
N THR A 188 15.10 18.26 -14.50
CA THR A 188 14.23 18.91 -13.51
C THR A 188 12.74 18.69 -13.76
N LEU A 189 12.38 18.00 -14.82
CA LEU A 189 11.00 17.77 -15.22
C LEU A 189 10.79 16.30 -15.58
N GLY A 190 9.84 15.65 -14.93
CA GLY A 190 9.37 14.31 -15.24
C GLY A 190 7.85 14.24 -15.19
N ALA A 191 7.29 13.24 -15.86
CA ALA A 191 5.87 12.92 -15.80
C ALA A 191 5.68 11.45 -15.42
N ARG A 192 4.70 11.18 -14.56
CA ARG A 192 4.32 9.84 -14.16
C ARG A 192 2.81 9.66 -14.32
N PHE A 193 2.42 8.58 -14.98
CA PHE A 193 1.04 8.25 -15.28
C PHE A 193 0.74 6.88 -14.69
N ALA A 194 -0.39 6.75 -14.03
CA ALA A 194 -0.89 5.47 -13.56
C ALA A 194 -2.38 5.34 -13.87
N ILE A 195 -2.79 4.13 -14.21
CA ILE A 195 -4.19 3.79 -14.48
C ILE A 195 -4.49 2.42 -13.88
N SER A 196 -5.69 2.27 -13.34
CA SER A 196 -6.22 1.00 -12.86
C SER A 196 -7.64 0.80 -13.37
N THR A 197 -7.95 -0.43 -13.76
CA THR A 197 -9.31 -0.89 -14.01
C THR A 197 -9.60 -2.10 -13.15
N PHE A 198 -10.81 -2.19 -12.64
CA PHE A 198 -11.28 -3.32 -11.85
C PHE A 198 -12.69 -3.70 -12.29
N GLU A 199 -12.88 -4.95 -12.58
CA GLU A 199 -14.16 -5.54 -12.94
C GLU A 199 -14.35 -6.83 -12.13
N ARG A 200 -15.54 -7.10 -11.64
CA ARG A 200 -15.91 -8.35 -10.97
C ARG A 200 -17.41 -8.56 -11.09
N ASP A 201 -17.82 -9.79 -11.32
CA ASP A 201 -19.21 -10.17 -11.29
C ASP A 201 -19.77 -10.11 -9.86
N GLY A 202 -21.06 -9.80 -9.74
CA GLY A 202 -21.74 -9.78 -8.45
C GLY A 202 -21.76 -11.16 -7.81
N VAL A 203 -21.45 -11.21 -6.51
CA VAL A 203 -21.47 -12.46 -5.72
C VAL A 203 -22.88 -12.91 -5.35
N THR A 204 -23.88 -12.03 -5.52
CA THR A 204 -25.28 -12.29 -5.18
C THR A 204 -26.14 -12.23 -6.43
N LYS A 205 -26.78 -13.32 -6.75
CA LYS A 205 -27.71 -13.38 -7.91
C LYS A 205 -28.96 -12.57 -7.62
N ASN A 206 -29.25 -11.62 -8.49
CA ASN A 206 -30.47 -10.85 -8.44
C ASN A 206 -31.66 -11.74 -8.92
N LEU A 207 -32.59 -11.99 -8.05
CA LEU A 207 -33.77 -12.78 -8.38
C LEU A 207 -34.94 -11.94 -8.98
N ASN A 208 -34.78 -10.62 -9.03
CA ASN A 208 -35.76 -9.75 -9.65
C ASN A 208 -35.51 -9.70 -11.16
N SER A 209 -36.39 -10.33 -11.94
CA SER A 209 -36.28 -10.37 -13.40
C SER A 209 -36.36 -9.02 -14.12
N ALA A 210 -36.70 -7.95 -13.40
CA ALA A 210 -36.74 -6.58 -13.95
C ALA A 210 -35.39 -5.83 -13.78
N ALA A 211 -34.46 -6.38 -13.02
CA ALA A 211 -33.12 -5.83 -12.85
C ALA A 211 -32.13 -6.60 -13.75
N THR A 212 -31.27 -5.85 -14.41
CA THR A 212 -30.30 -6.40 -15.38
C THR A 212 -28.93 -6.67 -14.80
N ASP A 213 -28.69 -6.26 -13.54
CA ASP A 213 -27.36 -6.34 -12.92
C ASP A 213 -27.40 -7.24 -11.67
N ASP A 214 -26.40 -8.10 -11.53
CA ASP A 214 -26.09 -8.86 -10.32
C ASP A 214 -25.24 -7.97 -9.36
N PHE A 215 -25.43 -8.12 -8.05
CA PHE A 215 -24.75 -7.32 -7.03
C PHE A 215 -23.69 -8.13 -6.29
#